data_abb0d7687e7db416de2cfd5e6692521f
#
_entry.id   abb0d7687e7db416de2cfd5e6692521f
#
_cell.length_a   1.000
_cell.length_b   1.000
_cell.length_c   1.000
_cell.angle_alpha   90.00
_cell.angle_beta   90.00
_cell.angle_gamma   90.00
#
_symmetry.space_group_name_H-M   'P 1'
#
loop_
_entity.id
_entity.type
_entity.pdbx_description
1 polymer ?
#
loop_
_entity_poly.entity_id
_entity_poly.type
_entity_poly.pdbx_seq_one_letter_code
_entity_poly.pdbx_strand_id
1 'polypeptide(L)'
;IQRIDHPGGVVRALQLTDTHLCRNAGGTLLGMDTDHSLRAVIELVKRERPAVDLLLATGDLSDGGAETAYQRLQGYLAEFDCDSFWLPGNHDERAAMEAVTAGSDCLSREIRVAGWQLLMLDSQVPGEVGGRLGEDELGFLESALVAAKSEGLHSLVCLHHHPVEVGCEWLDEQIVTDADAFFALLERFP
;
A
#
# COMPACT_ATOMS: atom_id res chain seq x y z
N ILE A 1 -2.41 7.76 13.64
CA ILE A 1 -1.70 6.50 14.04
C ILE A 1 -2.74 5.47 14.40
N GLN A 2 -2.79 4.40 13.63
CA GLN A 2 -3.62 3.23 13.94
C GLN A 2 -2.82 2.21 14.74
N ARG A 3 -3.44 1.61 15.77
CA ARG A 3 -2.79 0.59 16.61
C ARG A 3 -3.56 -0.72 16.49
N ILE A 4 -2.84 -1.79 16.17
CA ILE A 4 -3.39 -3.14 16.08
C ILE A 4 -2.98 -3.89 17.36
N ASP A 5 -3.98 -4.41 18.06
CA ASP A 5 -3.75 -5.29 19.19
C ASP A 5 -3.17 -6.62 18.69
N HIS A 6 -1.99 -6.98 19.20
CA HIS A 6 -1.31 -8.20 18.82
C HIS A 6 -0.68 -8.85 20.05
N PRO A 7 -0.83 -10.16 20.25
CA PRO A 7 -0.35 -10.85 21.46
C PRO A 7 1.18 -10.91 21.59
N GLY A 8 1.91 -10.33 20.64
CA GLY A 8 3.36 -10.41 20.52
C GLY A 8 3.82 -11.60 19.67
N GLY A 9 5.12 -11.68 19.40
CA GLY A 9 5.71 -12.70 18.54
C GLY A 9 5.78 -12.28 17.06
N VAL A 10 5.58 -13.22 16.14
CA VAL A 10 5.70 -12.97 14.70
C VAL A 10 4.45 -12.30 14.17
N VAL A 11 4.61 -11.13 13.55
CA VAL A 11 3.56 -10.44 12.79
C VAL A 11 3.59 -10.92 11.33
N ARG A 12 2.44 -11.29 10.79
CA ARG A 12 2.28 -11.76 9.42
C ARG A 12 1.50 -10.72 8.62
N ALA A 13 2.23 -9.89 7.89
CA ALA A 13 1.64 -8.96 6.94
C ALA A 13 1.50 -9.63 5.56
N LEU A 14 0.34 -9.53 4.95
CA LEU A 14 0.11 -9.89 3.55
C LEU A 14 0.10 -8.60 2.71
N GLN A 15 0.99 -8.52 1.72
CA GLN A 15 0.97 -7.46 0.73
C GLN A 15 0.25 -7.93 -0.54
N LEU A 16 -0.69 -7.11 -1.03
CA LEU A 16 -1.31 -7.21 -2.34
C LEU A 16 -1.09 -5.88 -3.07
N THR A 17 -0.70 -5.94 -4.33
CA THR A 17 -0.41 -4.76 -5.14
C THR A 17 -0.87 -4.98 -6.56
N ASP A 18 -1.08 -3.93 -7.33
CA ASP A 18 -1.36 -3.97 -8.76
C ASP A 18 -2.54 -4.87 -9.12
N THR A 19 -3.61 -4.76 -8.35
CA THR A 19 -4.82 -5.57 -8.58
C THR A 19 -5.59 -5.11 -9.81
N HIS A 20 -5.46 -3.83 -10.19
CA HIS A 20 -6.06 -3.21 -11.36
C HIS A 20 -7.52 -3.61 -11.59
N LEU A 21 -8.31 -3.62 -10.51
CA LEU A 21 -9.72 -3.95 -10.65
C LEU A 21 -10.42 -2.96 -11.58
N CYS A 22 -11.00 -3.48 -12.67
CA CYS A 22 -11.73 -2.66 -13.61
C CYS A 22 -13.00 -2.09 -12.98
N ARG A 23 -13.58 -1.00 -13.54
CA ARG A 23 -14.86 -0.42 -13.11
C ARG A 23 -15.96 -1.46 -12.95
N ASN A 24 -16.09 -2.35 -13.93
CA ASN A 24 -17.10 -3.42 -13.93
C ASN A 24 -16.45 -4.75 -13.55
N ALA A 25 -17.16 -5.55 -12.77
CA ALA A 25 -16.75 -6.93 -12.47
C ALA A 25 -16.59 -7.74 -13.77
N GLY A 26 -15.55 -8.58 -13.80
CA GLY A 26 -15.19 -9.36 -15.00
C GLY A 26 -14.54 -8.51 -16.10
N GLY A 27 -14.17 -7.25 -15.79
CA GLY A 27 -13.35 -6.45 -16.68
C GLY A 27 -11.95 -7.03 -16.86
N THR A 28 -11.32 -6.72 -18.00
CA THR A 28 -10.01 -7.31 -18.31
C THR A 28 -8.96 -6.24 -18.53
N LEU A 29 -7.75 -6.47 -18.01
CA LEU A 29 -6.55 -5.74 -18.33
C LEU A 29 -5.61 -6.67 -19.13
N LEU A 30 -5.20 -6.25 -20.33
CA LEU A 30 -4.38 -7.06 -21.24
C LEU A 30 -4.92 -8.48 -21.48
N GLY A 31 -6.26 -8.64 -21.48
CA GLY A 31 -6.94 -9.91 -21.69
C GLY A 31 -7.09 -10.80 -20.46
N MET A 32 -6.61 -10.37 -19.29
CA MET A 32 -6.78 -11.07 -18.02
C MET A 32 -7.94 -10.46 -17.23
N ASP A 33 -8.88 -11.29 -16.80
CA ASP A 33 -9.94 -10.91 -15.86
C ASP A 33 -9.31 -10.63 -14.49
N THR A 34 -9.32 -9.36 -14.08
CA THR A 34 -8.62 -8.89 -12.88
C THR A 34 -9.32 -9.35 -11.59
N ASP A 35 -10.65 -9.43 -11.58
CA ASP A 35 -11.41 -9.97 -10.45
C ASP A 35 -11.11 -11.46 -10.26
N HIS A 36 -11.10 -12.24 -11.36
CA HIS A 36 -10.79 -13.67 -11.30
C HIS A 36 -9.34 -13.91 -10.82
N SER A 37 -8.38 -13.12 -11.32
CA SER A 37 -6.98 -13.19 -10.92
C SER A 37 -6.81 -12.93 -9.42
N LEU A 38 -7.38 -11.83 -8.90
CA LEU A 38 -7.30 -11.49 -7.49
C LEU A 38 -7.94 -12.57 -6.61
N ARG A 39 -9.10 -13.09 -6.98
CA ARG A 39 -9.76 -14.19 -6.25
C ARG A 39 -8.89 -15.44 -6.17
N ALA A 40 -8.24 -15.82 -7.28
CA ALA A 40 -7.35 -16.98 -7.30
C ALA A 40 -6.16 -16.80 -6.34
N VAL A 41 -5.61 -15.57 -6.25
CA VAL A 41 -4.55 -15.23 -5.28
C VAL A 41 -5.07 -15.33 -3.84
N ILE A 42 -6.24 -14.77 -3.55
CA ILE A 42 -6.86 -14.83 -2.21
C ILE A 42 -7.10 -16.27 -1.77
N GLU A 43 -7.66 -17.11 -2.65
CA GLU A 43 -7.87 -18.53 -2.37
C GLU A 43 -6.57 -19.28 -2.10
N LEU A 44 -5.52 -18.96 -2.86
CA LEU A 44 -4.18 -19.52 -2.65
C LEU A 44 -3.63 -19.14 -1.27
N VAL A 45 -3.71 -17.86 -0.91
CA VAL A 45 -3.24 -17.37 0.40
C VAL A 45 -4.01 -18.05 1.54
N LYS A 46 -5.34 -18.11 1.47
CA LYS A 46 -6.18 -18.74 2.50
C LYS A 46 -5.85 -20.21 2.69
N ARG A 47 -5.49 -20.92 1.61
CA ARG A 47 -5.09 -22.32 1.67
C ARG A 47 -3.71 -22.51 2.27
N GLU A 48 -2.74 -21.66 1.92
CA GLU A 48 -1.33 -21.86 2.25
C GLU A 48 -0.86 -21.04 3.45
N ARG A 49 -1.52 -19.93 3.71
CA ARG A 49 -1.18 -18.97 4.77
C ARG A 49 -2.44 -18.48 5.47
N PRO A 50 -3.13 -19.33 6.24
CA PRO A 50 -4.43 -18.98 6.84
C PRO A 50 -4.34 -17.91 7.92
N ALA A 51 -3.16 -17.73 8.55
CA ALA A 51 -2.96 -16.71 9.58
C ALA A 51 -2.31 -15.47 8.98
N VAL A 52 -3.09 -14.39 8.82
CA VAL A 52 -2.68 -13.05 8.40
C VAL A 52 -3.12 -12.08 9.48
N ASP A 53 -2.21 -11.26 10.00
CA ASP A 53 -2.49 -10.32 11.08
C ASP A 53 -2.91 -8.94 10.55
N LEU A 54 -2.44 -8.56 9.34
CA LEU A 54 -2.83 -7.34 8.63
C LEU A 54 -2.60 -7.46 7.12
N LEU A 55 -3.32 -6.65 6.36
CA LEU A 55 -3.21 -6.54 4.90
C LEU A 55 -2.65 -5.18 4.50
N LEU A 56 -1.74 -5.17 3.54
CA LEU A 56 -1.20 -3.96 2.91
C LEU A 56 -1.56 -3.99 1.42
N ALA A 57 -2.41 -3.07 0.98
CA ALA A 57 -2.77 -2.89 -0.43
C ALA A 57 -1.97 -1.68 -0.97
N THR A 58 -0.93 -1.97 -1.77
CA THR A 58 0.14 -1.00 -2.04
C THR A 58 0.10 -0.39 -3.45
N GLY A 59 -1.06 0.06 -3.85
CA GLY A 59 -1.26 0.86 -5.06
C GLY A 59 -1.71 0.07 -6.28
N ASP A 60 -2.17 0.83 -7.28
CA ASP A 60 -2.79 0.33 -8.50
C ASP A 60 -3.92 -0.67 -8.22
N LEU A 61 -4.75 -0.29 -7.25
CA LEU A 61 -5.84 -1.13 -6.76
C LEU A 61 -7.00 -1.16 -7.74
N SER A 62 -7.22 -0.04 -8.46
CA SER A 62 -8.20 0.11 -9.52
C SER A 62 -7.55 0.52 -10.83
N ASP A 63 -8.00 -0.06 -11.94
CA ASP A 63 -7.66 0.40 -13.28
C ASP A 63 -8.53 1.61 -13.65
N GLY A 64 -8.07 2.81 -13.31
CA GLY A 64 -8.76 4.08 -13.56
C GLY A 64 -9.69 4.58 -12.45
N GLY A 65 -9.43 4.23 -11.19
CA GLY A 65 -9.93 4.91 -10.00
C GLY A 65 -11.44 4.83 -9.74
N ALA A 66 -12.13 3.79 -10.20
CA ALA A 66 -13.56 3.69 -10.03
C ALA A 66 -13.94 3.23 -8.60
N GLU A 67 -14.87 3.94 -7.93
CA GLU A 67 -15.40 3.56 -6.61
C GLU A 67 -15.90 2.11 -6.57
N THR A 68 -16.57 1.65 -7.63
CA THR A 68 -17.06 0.27 -7.71
C THR A 68 -15.94 -0.78 -7.68
N ALA A 69 -14.73 -0.45 -8.15
CA ALA A 69 -13.56 -1.30 -8.04
C ALA A 69 -13.09 -1.37 -6.58
N TYR A 70 -12.96 -0.24 -5.91
CA TYR A 70 -12.57 -0.20 -4.49
C TYR A 70 -13.59 -0.88 -3.57
N GLN A 71 -14.89 -0.74 -3.85
CA GLN A 71 -15.94 -1.46 -3.11
C GLN A 71 -15.79 -2.98 -3.24
N ARG A 72 -15.46 -3.48 -4.46
CA ARG A 72 -15.19 -4.91 -4.66
C ARG A 72 -13.90 -5.34 -3.95
N LEU A 73 -12.84 -4.53 -4.06
CA LEU A 73 -11.60 -4.80 -3.32
C LEU A 73 -11.85 -4.93 -1.82
N GLN A 74 -12.58 -3.97 -1.24
CA GLN A 74 -12.95 -4.02 0.17
C GLN A 74 -13.69 -5.31 0.52
N GLY A 75 -14.63 -5.74 -0.34
CA GLY A 75 -15.33 -7.02 -0.17
C GLY A 75 -14.40 -8.24 -0.24
N TYR A 76 -13.43 -8.25 -1.14
CA TYR A 76 -12.45 -9.32 -1.25
C TYR A 76 -11.49 -9.36 -0.06
N LEU A 77 -11.01 -8.22 0.39
CA LEU A 77 -10.10 -8.14 1.54
C LEU A 77 -10.81 -8.47 2.87
N ALA A 78 -12.11 -8.19 2.98
CA ALA A 78 -12.91 -8.56 4.14
C ALA A 78 -13.06 -10.08 4.33
N GLU A 79 -12.64 -10.90 3.37
CA GLU A 79 -12.56 -12.35 3.53
C GLU A 79 -11.44 -12.80 4.49
N PHE A 80 -10.50 -11.89 4.80
CA PHE A 80 -9.53 -12.06 5.86
C PHE A 80 -10.05 -11.39 7.13
N ASP A 81 -9.93 -12.05 8.26
CA ASP A 81 -10.38 -11.51 9.55
C ASP A 81 -9.30 -10.62 10.17
N CYS A 82 -8.90 -9.58 9.43
CA CYS A 82 -7.89 -8.61 9.87
C CYS A 82 -8.06 -7.25 9.18
N ASP A 83 -7.42 -6.22 9.74
CA ASP A 83 -7.41 -4.87 9.16
C ASP A 83 -6.62 -4.81 7.84
N SER A 84 -7.09 -3.98 6.93
CA SER A 84 -6.39 -3.67 5.67
C SER A 84 -6.04 -2.18 5.58
N PHE A 85 -4.83 -1.90 5.11
CA PHE A 85 -4.32 -0.54 4.92
C PHE A 85 -3.89 -0.34 3.48
N TRP A 86 -4.34 0.78 2.89
CA TRP A 86 -4.20 1.04 1.48
C TRP A 86 -3.40 2.31 1.23
N LEU A 87 -2.60 2.30 0.19
CA LEU A 87 -2.02 3.51 -0.40
C LEU A 87 -2.29 3.53 -1.91
N PRO A 88 -2.35 4.71 -2.54
CA PRO A 88 -2.60 4.81 -3.97
C PRO A 88 -1.37 4.49 -4.81
N GLY A 89 -1.60 3.98 -6.03
CA GLY A 89 -0.68 3.98 -7.15
C GLY A 89 -1.09 5.03 -8.20
N ASN A 90 -0.40 5.07 -9.33
CA ASN A 90 -0.66 6.05 -10.37
C ASN A 90 -2.00 5.83 -11.12
N HIS A 91 -2.56 4.64 -11.09
CA HIS A 91 -3.88 4.34 -11.66
C HIS A 91 -5.04 4.66 -10.70
N ASP A 92 -4.76 4.90 -9.43
CA ASP A 92 -5.79 5.10 -8.42
C ASP A 92 -6.31 6.56 -8.38
N GLU A 93 -7.55 6.71 -7.94
CA GLU A 93 -8.18 8.02 -7.69
C GLU A 93 -8.39 8.19 -6.18
N ARG A 94 -7.59 9.05 -5.56
CA ARG A 94 -7.58 9.23 -4.11
C ARG A 94 -8.94 9.61 -3.55
N ALA A 95 -9.66 10.52 -4.21
CA ALA A 95 -10.98 10.95 -3.74
C ALA A 95 -11.99 9.79 -3.72
N ALA A 96 -11.91 8.87 -4.69
CA ALA A 96 -12.75 7.68 -4.74
C ALA A 96 -12.37 6.66 -3.66
N MET A 97 -11.07 6.49 -3.39
CA MET A 97 -10.61 5.66 -2.26
C MET A 97 -11.14 6.21 -0.93
N GLU A 98 -11.00 7.52 -0.70
CA GLU A 98 -11.48 8.19 0.51
C GLU A 98 -13.01 8.05 0.68
N ALA A 99 -13.77 8.16 -0.40
CA ALA A 99 -15.21 7.99 -0.38
C ALA A 99 -15.64 6.58 0.03
N VAL A 100 -14.96 5.55 -0.52
CA VAL A 100 -15.28 4.14 -0.24
C VAL A 100 -14.83 3.71 1.15
N THR A 101 -13.70 4.23 1.62
CA THR A 101 -13.13 3.87 2.94
C THR A 101 -13.60 4.81 4.06
N ALA A 102 -14.53 5.71 3.77
CA ALA A 102 -15.02 6.69 4.75
C ALA A 102 -15.50 6.01 6.04
N GLY A 103 -15.01 6.51 7.18
CA GLY A 103 -15.33 5.97 8.50
C GLY A 103 -14.51 4.73 8.90
N SER A 104 -13.53 4.33 8.10
CA SER A 104 -12.56 3.29 8.43
C SER A 104 -11.14 3.86 8.55
N ASP A 105 -10.22 3.05 9.06
CA ASP A 105 -8.80 3.38 9.18
C ASP A 105 -7.95 2.89 8.00
N CYS A 106 -8.60 2.45 6.90
CA CYS A 106 -7.91 1.85 5.74
C CYS A 106 -6.81 2.74 5.13
N LEU A 107 -6.98 4.07 5.14
CA LEU A 107 -6.00 5.03 4.61
C LEU A 107 -5.08 5.62 5.70
N SER A 108 -4.93 4.93 6.82
CA SER A 108 -3.98 5.34 7.86
C SER A 108 -2.55 5.29 7.34
N ARG A 109 -1.84 6.41 7.48
CA ARG A 109 -0.45 6.55 7.03
C ARG A 109 0.56 5.90 7.97
N GLU A 110 0.18 5.67 9.23
CA GLU A 110 1.03 5.05 10.25
C GLU A 110 0.25 3.99 11.00
N ILE A 111 0.75 2.76 10.96
CA ILE A 111 0.19 1.62 11.65
C ILE A 111 1.24 1.09 12.65
N ARG A 112 0.82 0.78 13.85
CA ARG A 112 1.68 0.17 14.87
C ARG A 112 1.14 -1.18 15.28
N VAL A 113 1.99 -2.19 15.20
CA VAL A 113 1.67 -3.58 15.58
C VAL A 113 2.88 -4.23 16.24
N ALA A 114 2.72 -4.75 17.44
CA ALA A 114 3.80 -5.29 18.25
C ALA A 114 4.97 -4.27 18.36
N GLY A 115 6.18 -4.63 17.98
CA GLY A 115 7.36 -3.74 17.97
C GLY A 115 7.63 -3.06 16.62
N TRP A 116 6.62 -3.01 15.72
CA TRP A 116 6.75 -2.46 14.38
C TRP A 116 5.91 -1.21 14.18
N GLN A 117 6.44 -0.31 13.38
CA GLN A 117 5.76 0.83 12.77
C GLN A 117 5.78 0.63 11.26
N LEU A 118 4.60 0.63 10.64
CA LEU A 118 4.44 0.57 9.19
C LEU A 118 4.04 1.96 8.70
N LEU A 119 4.74 2.47 7.70
CA LEU A 119 4.55 3.80 7.14
C LEU A 119 4.08 3.67 5.70
N MET A 120 2.86 4.10 5.43
CA MET A 120 2.22 4.08 4.12
C MET A 120 2.43 5.44 3.47
N LEU A 121 3.44 5.55 2.60
CA LEU A 121 3.78 6.80 1.92
C LEU A 121 3.03 6.92 0.60
N ASP A 122 2.47 8.08 0.35
CA ASP A 122 1.84 8.41 -0.92
C ASP A 122 2.88 8.98 -1.88
N SER A 123 3.21 8.23 -2.91
CA SER A 123 4.13 8.66 -3.97
C SER A 123 3.41 9.06 -5.26
N GLN A 124 2.07 9.10 -5.26
CA GLN A 124 1.27 9.46 -6.44
C GLN A 124 1.46 10.94 -6.80
N VAL A 125 1.70 11.19 -8.08
CA VAL A 125 1.62 12.53 -8.68
C VAL A 125 0.44 12.53 -9.65
N PRO A 126 -0.61 13.34 -9.41
CA PRO A 126 -1.80 13.33 -10.26
C PRO A 126 -1.47 13.56 -11.74
N GLY A 127 -1.86 12.60 -12.58
CA GLY A 127 -1.66 12.67 -14.04
C GLY A 127 -0.28 12.22 -14.53
N GLU A 128 0.62 11.82 -13.64
CA GLU A 128 1.94 11.28 -13.98
C GLU A 128 1.99 9.78 -13.75
N VAL A 129 2.84 9.07 -14.48
CA VAL A 129 3.09 7.64 -14.26
C VAL A 129 4.21 7.39 -13.24
N GLY A 130 5.13 8.34 -13.09
CA GLY A 130 6.20 8.30 -12.12
C GLY A 130 5.79 8.85 -10.76
N GLY A 131 6.55 8.47 -9.73
CA GLY A 131 6.27 8.85 -8.36
C GLY A 131 7.10 10.03 -7.86
N ARG A 132 6.62 10.66 -6.79
CA ARG A 132 7.35 11.66 -6.01
C ARG A 132 6.80 11.72 -4.59
N LEU A 133 7.68 11.81 -3.60
CA LEU A 133 7.26 11.97 -2.20
C LEU A 133 7.01 13.45 -1.85
N GLY A 134 7.88 14.33 -2.30
CA GLY A 134 7.78 15.76 -1.98
C GLY A 134 8.09 16.06 -0.51
N GLU A 135 7.99 17.34 -0.15
CA GLU A 135 8.38 17.82 1.19
C GLU A 135 7.44 17.29 2.28
N ASP A 136 6.15 17.17 1.99
CA ASP A 136 5.15 16.74 2.97
C ASP A 136 5.31 15.26 3.37
N GLU A 137 5.53 14.37 2.39
CA GLU A 137 5.74 12.94 2.66
C GLU A 137 7.10 12.69 3.31
N LEU A 138 8.15 13.37 2.84
CA LEU A 138 9.48 13.28 3.46
C LEU A 138 9.48 13.84 4.88
N GLY A 139 8.78 14.93 5.15
CA GLY A 139 8.63 15.49 6.50
C GLY A 139 7.82 14.58 7.43
N PHE A 140 6.78 13.93 6.92
CA PHE A 140 6.05 12.91 7.67
C PHE A 140 6.95 11.71 7.99
N LEU A 141 7.69 11.19 7.00
CA LEU A 141 8.61 10.08 7.18
C LEU A 141 9.66 10.40 8.24
N GLU A 142 10.31 11.58 8.16
CA GLU A 142 11.30 12.00 9.15
C GLU A 142 10.73 12.01 10.56
N SER A 143 9.57 12.64 10.73
CA SER A 143 8.91 12.76 12.04
C SER A 143 8.56 11.38 12.60
N ALA A 144 8.06 10.49 11.77
CA ALA A 144 7.70 9.13 12.16
C ALA A 144 8.93 8.29 12.54
N LEU A 145 10.03 8.40 11.78
CA LEU A 145 11.28 7.69 12.08
C LEU A 145 11.94 8.19 13.38
N VAL A 146 11.88 9.51 13.66
CA VAL A 146 12.34 10.09 14.95
C VAL A 146 11.53 9.48 16.10
N ALA A 147 10.21 9.41 15.97
CA ALA A 147 9.33 8.83 16.99
C ALA A 147 9.62 7.34 17.19
N ALA A 148 9.73 6.56 16.10
CA ALA A 148 10.05 5.13 16.16
C ALA A 148 11.38 4.88 16.89
N LYS A 149 12.43 5.64 16.56
CA LYS A 149 13.73 5.53 17.21
C LYS A 149 13.64 5.80 18.72
N SER A 150 12.87 6.80 19.15
CA SER A 150 12.68 7.12 20.56
C SER A 150 11.89 6.06 21.32
N GLU A 151 11.00 5.34 20.64
CA GLU A 151 10.15 4.29 21.19
C GLU A 151 10.76 2.87 21.01
N GLY A 152 11.89 2.75 20.31
CA GLY A 152 12.54 1.47 20.03
C GLY A 152 11.77 0.57 19.07
N LEU A 153 11.02 1.18 18.13
CA LEU A 153 10.26 0.46 17.11
C LEU A 153 11.11 0.20 15.86
N HIS A 154 10.86 -0.92 15.21
CA HIS A 154 11.32 -1.17 13.84
C HIS A 154 10.37 -0.49 12.86
N SER A 155 10.91 0.08 11.77
CA SER A 155 10.10 0.74 10.75
C SER A 155 10.10 -0.05 9.44
N LEU A 156 8.91 -0.28 8.89
CA LEU A 156 8.67 -0.76 7.53
C LEU A 156 8.06 0.37 6.71
N VAL A 157 8.75 0.80 5.66
CA VAL A 157 8.26 1.85 4.76
C VAL A 157 7.66 1.21 3.52
N CYS A 158 6.41 1.58 3.22
CA CYS A 158 5.67 1.11 2.06
C CYS A 158 5.39 2.29 1.13
N LEU A 159 5.66 2.11 -0.15
CA LEU A 159 5.31 3.03 -1.23
C LEU A 159 5.00 2.22 -2.49
N HIS A 160 4.25 2.80 -3.44
CA HIS A 160 3.90 2.12 -4.68
C HIS A 160 5.05 2.16 -5.68
N HIS A 161 5.51 3.36 -6.03
CA HIS A 161 6.60 3.53 -6.99
C HIS A 161 7.94 3.12 -6.40
N HIS A 162 8.75 2.40 -7.17
CA HIS A 162 10.06 1.95 -6.71
C HIS A 162 11.07 3.12 -6.66
N PRO A 163 11.95 3.15 -5.63
CA PRO A 163 12.92 4.24 -5.47
C PRO A 163 14.29 3.95 -6.09
N VAL A 164 14.47 2.80 -6.77
CA VAL A 164 15.73 2.38 -7.39
C VAL A 164 15.47 1.85 -8.79
N GLU A 165 16.37 2.12 -9.74
CA GLU A 165 16.30 1.53 -11.07
C GLU A 165 16.39 0.00 -10.99
N VAL A 166 15.51 -0.67 -11.74
CA VAL A 166 15.47 -2.13 -11.82
C VAL A 166 16.06 -2.67 -13.13
N GLY A 167 16.49 -1.76 -14.03
CA GLY A 167 17.07 -2.08 -15.33
C GLY A 167 16.04 -2.47 -16.39
N CYS A 168 14.80 -2.03 -16.24
CA CYS A 168 13.72 -2.19 -17.20
C CYS A 168 13.24 -0.79 -17.62
N GLU A 169 13.55 -0.36 -18.84
CA GLU A 169 13.36 1.00 -19.34
C GLU A 169 11.95 1.55 -19.05
N TRP A 170 10.89 0.80 -19.34
CA TRP A 170 9.53 1.27 -19.12
C TRP A 170 9.12 1.29 -17.62
N LEU A 171 9.70 0.45 -16.77
CA LEU A 171 9.49 0.51 -15.33
C LEU A 171 10.29 1.67 -14.72
N ASP A 172 11.52 1.88 -15.17
CA ASP A 172 12.38 2.93 -14.64
C ASP A 172 11.85 4.35 -14.96
N GLU A 173 10.92 4.49 -15.93
CA GLU A 173 10.13 5.72 -16.12
C GLU A 173 9.13 5.99 -14.98
N GLN A 174 8.82 4.97 -14.17
CA GLN A 174 7.86 5.05 -13.06
C GLN A 174 8.54 5.20 -11.68
N ILE A 175 9.83 5.52 -11.67
CA ILE A 175 10.64 5.67 -10.45
C ILE A 175 10.17 6.86 -9.60
N VAL A 176 10.46 6.81 -8.30
CA VAL A 176 10.32 7.97 -7.40
C VAL A 176 11.39 8.99 -7.76
N THR A 177 10.99 10.17 -8.27
CA THR A 177 11.91 11.18 -8.82
C THR A 177 12.79 11.86 -7.76
N ASP A 178 12.40 11.85 -6.49
CA ASP A 178 13.16 12.40 -5.36
C ASP A 178 13.72 11.30 -4.44
N ALA A 179 14.03 10.14 -5.01
CA ALA A 179 14.59 8.98 -4.30
C ALA A 179 15.89 9.29 -3.54
N ASP A 180 16.74 10.17 -4.06
CA ASP A 180 17.96 10.59 -3.37
C ASP A 180 17.67 11.23 -2.00
N ALA A 181 16.64 12.09 -1.93
CA ALA A 181 16.22 12.71 -0.67
C ALA A 181 15.62 11.67 0.30
N PHE A 182 14.87 10.71 -0.23
CA PHE A 182 14.33 9.60 0.53
C PHE A 182 15.44 8.74 1.16
N PHE A 183 16.45 8.33 0.38
CA PHE A 183 17.55 7.54 0.90
C PHE A 183 18.44 8.32 1.86
N ALA A 184 18.76 9.58 1.56
CA ALA A 184 19.50 10.44 2.48
C ALA A 184 18.80 10.59 3.84
N LEU A 185 17.47 10.55 3.85
CA LEU A 185 16.70 10.54 5.09
C LEU A 185 16.82 9.21 5.81
N LEU A 186 16.65 8.07 5.11
CA LEU A 186 16.74 6.73 5.72
C LEU A 186 18.11 6.45 6.35
N GLU A 187 19.21 6.90 5.72
CA GLU A 187 20.58 6.74 6.24
C GLU A 187 20.79 7.34 7.65
N ARG A 188 19.97 8.30 8.04
CA ARG A 188 20.01 8.93 9.37
C ARG A 188 19.35 8.06 10.45
N PHE A 189 18.63 7.03 10.06
CA PHE A 189 17.85 6.14 10.94
C PHE A 189 18.15 4.66 10.66
N PRO A 190 19.40 4.21 10.89
CA PRO A 190 19.82 2.84 10.66
C PRO A 190 19.16 1.83 11.63
#